data_d13bcb71c162178e47bb5629d6643200
#
_entry.id   d13bcb71c162178e47bb5629d6643200
#
_cell.length_a   1.000
_cell.length_b   1.000
_cell.length_c   1.000
_cell.angle_alpha   90.00
_cell.angle_beta   90.00
_cell.angle_gamma   90.00
#
_symmetry.space_group_name_H-M   'P 1'
#
loop_
_entity.id
_entity.type
_entity.pdbx_description
1 polymer ?
#
loop_
_entity_poly.entity_id
_entity_poly.type
_entity_poly.pdbx_seq_one_letter_code
_entity_poly.pdbx_strand_id
1 'polypeptide(L)'
;DQLKMPYALWTRAAVTQLIEQRFGIRLPVRTMGLYLARWGFTPQKPIKKAYEQSPAAVQKWLEQDYPVIAARAKAEGAEIHWGDESGLRSDDVRGRGFALKGHTPVIRVNNKRHGLSVISTVTNKGQMRWRIFDGALNADILIDFLRRLIKGAAKKLFLILDNLRVHHAKPVKAWL
;
A
#
# COMPACT_ATOMS: atom_id res chain seq x y z
N ASP A 1 -24.92 6.23 -4.64
CA ASP A 1 -25.70 5.60 -3.53
C ASP A 1 -27.23 5.67 -3.73
N GLN A 2 -27.69 5.27 -4.92
CA GLN A 2 -29.11 5.26 -5.24
C GLN A 2 -29.93 4.20 -4.44
N LEU A 3 -29.25 3.19 -3.89
CA LEU A 3 -29.92 2.06 -3.24
C LEU A 3 -29.95 2.16 -1.71
N LYS A 4 -29.26 3.12 -1.10
CA LYS A 4 -29.19 3.36 0.37
C LYS A 4 -29.00 2.07 1.21
N MET A 5 -28.23 1.11 0.69
CA MET A 5 -27.95 -0.13 1.39
C MET A 5 -26.78 0.03 2.36
N PRO A 6 -26.82 -0.57 3.57
CA PRO A 6 -25.80 -0.40 4.60
C PRO A 6 -24.54 -1.25 4.33
N TYR A 7 -24.19 -1.50 3.07
CA TYR A 7 -23.08 -2.37 2.70
C TYR A 7 -22.02 -1.61 1.91
N ALA A 8 -20.77 -1.73 2.34
CA ALA A 8 -19.61 -1.21 1.61
C ALA A 8 -19.27 -2.07 0.37
N LEU A 9 -19.69 -3.34 0.36
CA LEU A 9 -19.39 -4.30 -0.71
C LEU A 9 -20.63 -5.11 -1.06
N TRP A 10 -20.83 -5.37 -2.33
CA TRP A 10 -21.88 -6.23 -2.84
C TRP A 10 -21.52 -7.70 -2.66
N THR A 11 -21.95 -8.29 -1.57
CA THR A 11 -21.84 -9.73 -1.31
C THR A 11 -23.11 -10.45 -1.79
N ARG A 12 -23.05 -11.77 -1.90
CA ARG A 12 -24.25 -12.58 -2.22
C ARG A 12 -25.40 -12.31 -1.26
N ALA A 13 -25.11 -12.18 0.04
CA ALA A 13 -26.11 -11.85 1.06
C ALA A 13 -26.70 -10.45 0.84
N ALA A 14 -25.87 -9.45 0.54
CA ALA A 14 -26.35 -8.09 0.26
C ALA A 14 -27.29 -8.04 -0.94
N VAL A 15 -26.95 -8.76 -2.03
CA VAL A 15 -27.82 -8.85 -3.21
C VAL A 15 -29.12 -9.60 -2.90
N THR A 16 -29.07 -10.68 -2.13
CA THR A 16 -30.26 -11.41 -1.69
C THR A 16 -31.19 -10.50 -0.89
N GLN A 17 -30.68 -9.75 0.04
CA GLN A 17 -31.46 -8.81 0.84
C GLN A 17 -32.05 -7.66 0.00
N LEU A 18 -31.32 -7.14 -0.98
CA LEU A 18 -31.85 -6.15 -1.91
C LEU A 18 -33.04 -6.68 -2.68
N ILE A 19 -32.97 -7.93 -3.20
CA ILE A 19 -34.04 -8.57 -3.93
C ILE A 19 -35.27 -8.78 -3.04
N GLU A 20 -35.07 -9.23 -1.81
CA GLU A 20 -36.14 -9.36 -0.84
C GLU A 20 -36.84 -8.03 -0.55
N GLN A 21 -36.06 -6.97 -0.32
CA GLN A 21 -36.60 -5.64 -0.05
C GLN A 21 -37.34 -5.02 -1.25
N ARG A 22 -36.84 -5.25 -2.46
CA ARG A 22 -37.43 -4.63 -3.67
C ARG A 22 -38.56 -5.39 -4.29
N PHE A 23 -38.54 -6.71 -4.21
CA PHE A 23 -39.46 -7.59 -4.94
C PHE A 23 -40.20 -8.56 -4.02
N GLY A 24 -39.94 -8.60 -2.73
CA GLY A 24 -40.51 -9.56 -1.78
C GLY A 24 -40.07 -11.01 -2.02
N ILE A 25 -39.08 -11.26 -2.84
CA ILE A 25 -38.61 -12.58 -3.20
C ILE A 25 -37.50 -13.04 -2.27
N ARG A 26 -37.72 -14.11 -1.53
CA ARG A 26 -36.71 -14.74 -0.70
C ARG A 26 -35.92 -15.78 -1.49
N LEU A 27 -34.65 -15.58 -1.64
CA LEU A 27 -33.73 -16.51 -2.30
C LEU A 27 -32.65 -17.00 -1.32
N PRO A 28 -32.31 -18.30 -1.36
CA PRO A 28 -31.12 -18.78 -0.63
C PRO A 28 -29.84 -18.10 -1.16
N VAL A 29 -28.92 -17.77 -0.28
CA VAL A 29 -27.62 -17.13 -0.64
C VAL A 29 -26.83 -17.97 -1.67
N ARG A 30 -26.96 -19.32 -1.60
CA ARG A 30 -26.34 -20.22 -2.58
C ARG A 30 -26.95 -20.03 -3.98
N THR A 31 -28.27 -19.95 -4.08
CA THR A 31 -28.98 -19.70 -5.35
C THR A 31 -28.60 -18.37 -5.95
N MET A 32 -28.46 -17.33 -5.12
CA MET A 32 -27.94 -16.01 -5.55
C MET A 32 -26.56 -16.12 -6.18
N GLY A 33 -25.67 -16.96 -5.62
CA GLY A 33 -24.36 -17.22 -6.21
C GLY A 33 -24.43 -17.79 -7.64
N LEU A 34 -25.42 -18.67 -7.92
CA LEU A 34 -25.63 -19.21 -9.26
C LEU A 34 -26.13 -18.13 -10.23
N TYR A 35 -27.07 -17.29 -9.80
CA TYR A 35 -27.54 -16.16 -10.63
C TYR A 35 -26.43 -15.17 -10.94
N LEU A 36 -25.65 -14.77 -9.94
CA LEU A 36 -24.51 -13.88 -10.15
C LEU A 36 -23.52 -14.47 -11.16
N ALA A 37 -23.18 -15.75 -11.04
CA ALA A 37 -22.30 -16.42 -11.99
C ALA A 37 -22.89 -16.44 -13.42
N ARG A 38 -24.19 -16.71 -13.58
CA ARG A 38 -24.87 -16.65 -14.88
C ARG A 38 -24.85 -15.24 -15.48
N TRP A 39 -24.88 -14.21 -14.65
CA TRP A 39 -24.82 -12.81 -15.08
C TRP A 39 -23.38 -12.31 -15.26
N GLY A 40 -22.40 -13.20 -15.18
CA GLY A 40 -20.97 -12.85 -15.39
C GLY A 40 -20.28 -12.21 -14.20
N PHE A 41 -20.90 -12.21 -13.01
CA PHE A 41 -20.26 -11.68 -11.81
C PHE A 41 -19.45 -12.76 -11.09
N THR A 42 -18.20 -12.47 -10.79
CA THR A 42 -17.31 -13.35 -10.03
C THR A 42 -16.86 -12.67 -8.73
N PRO A 43 -16.55 -13.45 -7.67
CA PRO A 43 -15.99 -12.88 -6.45
C PRO A 43 -14.64 -12.23 -6.75
N GLN A 44 -14.52 -10.94 -6.45
CA GLN A 44 -13.30 -10.16 -6.63
C GLN A 44 -12.75 -9.68 -5.28
N LYS A 45 -11.42 -9.65 -5.14
CA LYS A 45 -10.78 -8.99 -4.00
C LYS A 45 -10.79 -7.48 -4.25
N PRO A 46 -11.41 -6.67 -3.38
CA PRO A 46 -11.44 -5.22 -3.57
C PRO A 46 -10.04 -4.63 -3.60
N ILE A 47 -9.80 -3.74 -4.54
CA ILE A 47 -8.59 -2.91 -4.54
C ILE A 47 -8.84 -1.76 -3.57
N LYS A 48 -7.94 -1.60 -2.61
CA LYS A 48 -7.94 -0.44 -1.71
C LYS A 48 -7.37 0.76 -2.45
N LYS A 49 -8.15 1.85 -2.52
CA LYS A 49 -7.70 3.16 -3.02
C LYS A 49 -7.86 4.16 -1.90
N ALA A 50 -6.84 4.98 -1.66
CA ALA A 50 -6.95 6.07 -0.72
C ALA A 50 -7.94 7.13 -1.27
N TYR A 51 -8.73 7.74 -0.38
CA TYR A 51 -9.64 8.83 -0.77
C TYR A 51 -8.89 10.05 -1.30
N GLU A 52 -7.68 10.25 -0.80
CA GLU A 52 -6.79 11.37 -1.16
C GLU A 52 -6.10 11.16 -2.51
N GLN A 53 -6.19 9.98 -3.10
CA GLN A 53 -5.57 9.71 -4.39
C GLN A 53 -6.28 10.48 -5.50
N SER A 54 -5.56 11.40 -6.14
CA SER A 54 -6.01 12.14 -7.32
C SER A 54 -5.46 11.49 -8.59
N PRO A 55 -6.29 10.82 -9.40
CA PRO A 55 -5.84 10.24 -10.68
C PRO A 55 -5.20 11.28 -11.61
N ALA A 56 -5.76 12.50 -11.64
CA ALA A 56 -5.23 13.59 -12.44
C ALA A 56 -3.83 14.03 -12.00
N ALA A 57 -3.58 14.09 -10.66
CA ALA A 57 -2.26 14.40 -10.14
C ALA A 57 -1.24 13.30 -10.46
N VAL A 58 -1.65 12.04 -10.36
CA VAL A 58 -0.80 10.89 -10.73
C VAL A 58 -0.45 10.93 -12.20
N GLN A 59 -1.43 11.21 -13.08
CA GLN A 59 -1.19 11.30 -14.51
C GLN A 59 -0.29 12.47 -14.88
N LYS A 60 -0.52 13.64 -14.30
CA LYS A 60 0.36 14.80 -14.47
C LYS A 60 1.79 14.47 -14.06
N TRP A 61 1.97 13.81 -12.93
CA TRP A 61 3.30 13.44 -12.46
C TRP A 61 4.00 12.49 -13.43
N LEU A 62 3.30 11.46 -13.93
CA LEU A 62 3.85 10.49 -14.88
C LEU A 62 4.19 11.10 -16.25
N GLU A 63 3.36 12.02 -16.73
CA GLU A 63 3.49 12.60 -18.09
C GLU A 63 4.35 13.86 -18.15
N GLN A 64 4.43 14.61 -17.04
CA GLN A 64 5.10 15.91 -17.01
C GLN A 64 6.27 15.94 -16.03
N ASP A 65 6.04 15.61 -14.74
CA ASP A 65 7.06 15.83 -13.71
C ASP A 65 8.19 14.80 -13.77
N TYR A 66 7.85 13.50 -13.84
CA TYR A 66 8.85 12.44 -13.90
C TYR A 66 9.72 12.46 -15.17
N PRO A 67 9.23 12.69 -16.38
CA PRO A 67 10.06 12.84 -17.58
C PRO A 67 11.11 13.94 -17.47
N VAL A 68 10.77 15.07 -16.85
CA VAL A 68 11.73 16.17 -16.59
C VAL A 68 12.82 15.72 -15.63
N ILE A 69 12.46 15.04 -14.53
CA ILE A 69 13.42 14.49 -13.58
C ILE A 69 14.34 13.47 -14.27
N ALA A 70 13.77 12.58 -15.07
CA ALA A 70 14.52 11.55 -15.79
C ALA A 70 15.49 12.15 -16.83
N ALA A 71 15.05 13.15 -17.59
CA ALA A 71 15.88 13.86 -18.55
C ALA A 71 17.05 14.58 -17.85
N ARG A 72 16.76 15.27 -16.74
CA ARG A 72 17.78 15.96 -15.95
C ARG A 72 18.76 14.98 -15.33
N ALA A 73 18.30 13.87 -14.75
CA ALA A 73 19.17 12.84 -14.18
C ALA A 73 20.10 12.26 -15.27
N LYS A 74 19.57 12.00 -16.45
CA LYS A 74 20.38 11.55 -17.60
C LYS A 74 21.44 12.57 -18.01
N ALA A 75 21.06 13.85 -18.14
CA ALA A 75 21.99 14.92 -18.51
C ALA A 75 23.11 15.13 -17.49
N GLU A 76 22.80 14.98 -16.19
CA GLU A 76 23.76 15.15 -15.09
C GLU A 76 24.52 13.85 -14.75
N GLY A 77 24.30 12.74 -15.47
CA GLY A 77 24.88 11.44 -15.17
C GLY A 77 24.49 10.86 -13.81
N ALA A 78 23.37 11.33 -13.28
CA ALA A 78 22.85 10.97 -11.96
C ALA A 78 22.07 9.66 -11.95
N GLU A 79 21.90 9.06 -10.77
CA GLU A 79 21.05 7.90 -10.54
C GLU A 79 19.73 8.31 -9.87
N ILE A 80 18.62 7.74 -10.36
CA ILE A 80 17.31 7.93 -9.73
C ILE A 80 17.08 6.79 -8.73
N HIS A 81 16.81 7.15 -7.48
CA HIS A 81 16.45 6.27 -6.39
C HIS A 81 15.00 6.51 -5.98
N TRP A 82 14.25 5.43 -5.84
CA TRP A 82 12.89 5.40 -5.32
C TRP A 82 12.95 4.91 -3.89
N GLY A 83 12.54 5.75 -2.96
CA GLY A 83 12.59 5.43 -1.54
C GLY A 83 11.22 5.23 -0.94
N ASP A 84 11.14 4.26 -0.02
CA ASP A 84 9.93 3.94 0.73
C ASP A 84 10.32 3.30 2.06
N GLU A 85 9.39 3.34 3.04
CA GLU A 85 9.52 2.61 4.27
C GLU A 85 8.51 1.46 4.36
N SER A 86 8.90 0.42 5.07
CA SER A 86 8.04 -0.70 5.38
C SER A 86 8.29 -1.22 6.79
N GLY A 87 7.26 -1.80 7.39
CA GLY A 87 7.32 -2.39 8.73
C GLY A 87 6.98 -3.86 8.71
N LEU A 88 7.70 -4.63 9.51
CA LEU A 88 7.40 -6.03 9.83
C LEU A 88 6.98 -6.10 11.29
N ARG A 89 5.93 -6.83 11.57
CA ARG A 89 5.44 -7.06 12.94
C ARG A 89 5.47 -8.54 13.28
N SER A 90 5.86 -8.85 14.51
CA SER A 90 5.92 -10.24 15.00
C SER A 90 4.54 -10.92 15.08
N ASP A 91 3.47 -10.13 15.14
CA ASP A 91 2.08 -10.60 15.19
C ASP A 91 1.37 -10.54 13.79
N ASP A 92 2.10 -10.29 12.73
CA ASP A 92 1.56 -10.22 11.35
C ASP A 92 1.36 -11.63 10.79
N VAL A 93 0.15 -12.14 10.96
CA VAL A 93 -0.26 -13.46 10.45
C VAL A 93 -0.81 -13.29 9.04
N ARG A 94 -0.06 -13.78 8.06
CA ARG A 94 -0.47 -13.77 6.65
C ARG A 94 -0.78 -15.20 6.20
N GLY A 95 -2.00 -15.40 5.70
CA GLY A 95 -2.39 -16.67 5.15
C GLY A 95 -3.73 -17.18 5.69
N ARG A 96 -4.14 -18.33 5.18
CA ARG A 96 -5.33 -19.05 5.62
C ARG A 96 -4.94 -20.46 6.04
N GLY A 97 -5.39 -20.89 7.23
CA GLY A 97 -5.24 -22.27 7.69
C GLY A 97 -6.52 -23.07 7.44
N PHE A 98 -6.38 -24.38 7.32
CA PHE A 98 -7.53 -25.28 7.29
C PHE A 98 -7.88 -25.71 8.73
N ALA A 99 -9.16 -25.76 9.03
CA ALA A 99 -9.69 -26.28 10.29
C ALA A 99 -11.05 -26.93 10.01
N LEU A 100 -11.57 -27.67 10.96
CA LEU A 100 -12.92 -28.24 10.88
C LEU A 100 -13.94 -27.10 10.72
N LYS A 101 -15.01 -27.37 9.95
CA LYS A 101 -16.08 -26.39 9.74
C LYS A 101 -16.66 -25.94 11.09
N GLY A 102 -16.72 -24.63 11.29
CA GLY A 102 -17.19 -24.03 12.54
C GLY A 102 -16.10 -23.83 13.59
N HIS A 103 -14.87 -24.31 13.36
CA HIS A 103 -13.74 -24.11 14.25
C HIS A 103 -12.71 -23.20 13.61
N THR A 104 -12.50 -22.02 14.18
CA THR A 104 -11.47 -21.08 13.70
C THR A 104 -10.10 -21.51 14.22
N PRO A 105 -9.09 -21.66 13.36
CA PRO A 105 -7.73 -21.97 13.83
C PRO A 105 -7.22 -20.87 14.77
N VAL A 106 -6.61 -21.25 15.87
CA VAL A 106 -6.03 -20.33 16.85
C VAL A 106 -4.52 -20.40 16.74
N ILE A 107 -3.89 -19.26 16.49
CA ILE A 107 -2.43 -19.10 16.56
C ILE A 107 -2.11 -18.38 17.86
N ARG A 108 -1.25 -18.98 18.67
CA ARG A 108 -0.73 -18.32 19.86
C ARG A 108 0.42 -17.41 19.45
N VAL A 109 0.29 -16.13 19.73
CA VAL A 109 1.32 -15.11 19.47
C VAL A 109 1.83 -14.55 20.79
N ASN A 110 3.08 -14.08 20.80
CA ASN A 110 3.64 -13.43 21.97
C ASN A 110 2.90 -12.12 22.26
N ASN A 111 2.61 -11.83 23.52
CA ASN A 111 1.94 -10.59 23.95
C ASN A 111 2.83 -9.34 23.75
N LYS A 112 4.15 -9.52 23.70
CA LYS A 112 5.10 -8.45 23.36
C LYS A 112 5.16 -8.32 21.84
N ARG A 113 4.59 -7.24 21.33
CA ARG A 113 4.69 -6.89 19.91
C ARG A 113 6.07 -6.35 19.63
N HIS A 114 6.83 -7.07 18.83
CA HIS A 114 8.07 -6.59 18.26
C HIS A 114 7.83 -6.17 16.82
N GLY A 115 8.40 -5.06 16.43
CA GLY A 115 8.35 -4.59 15.06
C GLY A 115 9.72 -4.16 14.60
N LEU A 116 10.06 -4.47 13.37
CA LEU A 116 11.22 -3.92 12.68
C LEU A 116 10.73 -3.01 11.56
N SER A 117 11.32 -1.84 11.46
CA SER A 117 11.07 -0.92 10.36
C SER A 117 12.28 -0.88 9.44
N VAL A 118 12.02 -0.73 8.16
CA VAL A 118 13.04 -0.66 7.11
C VAL A 118 12.77 0.57 6.27
N ILE A 119 13.77 1.43 6.12
CA ILE A 119 13.80 2.43 5.06
C ILE A 119 14.70 1.91 3.95
N SER A 120 14.25 2.01 2.72
CA SER A 120 14.99 1.51 1.57
C SER A 120 14.87 2.43 0.37
N THR A 121 15.85 2.36 -0.51
CA THR A 121 15.78 2.92 -1.85
C THR A 121 16.16 1.88 -2.89
N VAL A 122 15.52 1.94 -4.05
CA VAL A 122 15.85 1.11 -5.20
C VAL A 122 16.10 1.99 -6.43
N THR A 123 17.13 1.68 -7.20
CA THR A 123 17.41 2.37 -8.47
C THR A 123 16.61 1.75 -9.61
N ASN A 124 16.50 2.47 -10.75
CA ASN A 124 15.93 1.92 -11.98
C ASN A 124 16.67 0.69 -12.51
N LYS A 125 17.88 0.41 -12.01
CA LYS A 125 18.69 -0.77 -12.31
C LYS A 125 18.52 -1.90 -11.30
N GLY A 126 17.63 -1.76 -10.31
CA GLY A 126 17.38 -2.75 -9.27
C GLY A 126 18.41 -2.76 -8.14
N GLN A 127 19.34 -1.82 -8.09
CA GLN A 127 20.27 -1.71 -6.96
C GLN A 127 19.53 -1.16 -5.75
N MET A 128 19.69 -1.80 -4.61
CA MET A 128 19.01 -1.46 -3.37
C MET A 128 19.99 -0.94 -2.32
N ARG A 129 19.56 0.06 -1.55
CA ARG A 129 20.18 0.53 -0.31
C ARG A 129 19.11 0.52 0.77
N TRP A 130 19.44 0.05 1.95
CA TRP A 130 18.46 -0.09 3.02
C TRP A 130 19.09 0.06 4.41
N ARG A 131 18.23 0.37 5.38
CA ARG A 131 18.56 0.41 6.79
C ARG A 131 17.39 -0.12 7.61
N ILE A 132 17.69 -1.01 8.56
CA ILE A 132 16.75 -1.45 9.58
C ILE A 132 16.86 -0.52 10.79
N PHE A 133 15.73 -0.24 11.41
CA PHE A 133 15.65 0.54 12.65
C PHE A 133 14.43 0.10 13.46
N ASP A 134 14.46 0.40 14.78
CA ASP A 134 13.35 0.14 15.68
C ASP A 134 12.39 1.33 15.73
N GLY A 135 11.10 1.03 15.84
CA GLY A 135 10.06 2.04 15.98
C GLY A 135 9.66 2.72 14.68
N ALA A 136 9.17 3.96 14.78
CA ALA A 136 8.70 4.76 13.65
C ALA A 136 9.85 5.58 13.02
N LEU A 137 9.76 5.79 11.70
CA LEU A 137 10.66 6.68 10.99
C LEU A 137 10.55 8.11 11.54
N ASN A 138 11.69 8.71 11.89
CA ASN A 138 11.81 10.09 12.34
C ASN A 138 12.88 10.84 11.54
N ALA A 139 13.01 12.15 11.77
CA ALA A 139 13.94 12.99 11.03
C ALA A 139 15.40 12.56 11.18
N ASP A 140 15.82 12.14 12.36
CA ASP A 140 17.22 11.76 12.62
C ASP A 140 17.58 10.45 11.91
N ILE A 141 16.68 9.47 11.94
CA ILE A 141 16.83 8.20 11.22
C ILE A 141 16.92 8.45 9.72
N LEU A 142 16.02 9.31 9.20
CA LEU A 142 16.01 9.67 7.78
C LEU A 142 17.30 10.37 7.38
N ILE A 143 17.75 11.40 8.12
CA ILE A 143 18.98 12.13 7.83
C ILE A 143 20.21 11.20 7.88
N ASP A 144 20.29 10.30 8.87
CA ASP A 144 21.39 9.34 8.92
C ASP A 144 21.36 8.37 7.73
N PHE A 145 20.18 7.91 7.32
CA PHE A 145 20.03 7.09 6.12
C PHE A 145 20.49 7.86 4.86
N LEU A 146 20.06 9.11 4.70
CA LEU A 146 20.45 9.96 3.57
C LEU A 146 21.96 10.23 3.53
N ARG A 147 22.58 10.47 4.68
CA ARG A 147 24.05 10.62 4.78
C ARG A 147 24.79 9.38 4.29
N ARG A 148 24.33 8.20 4.71
CA ARG A 148 24.90 6.91 4.26
C ARG A 148 24.68 6.67 2.78
N LEU A 149 23.48 6.99 2.30
CA LEU A 149 23.13 6.88 0.88
C LEU A 149 24.07 7.73 0.02
N ILE A 150 24.28 9.00 0.38
CA ILE A 150 25.17 9.93 -0.33
C ILE A 150 26.63 9.48 -0.24
N LYS A 151 27.09 9.09 0.97
CA LYS A 151 28.47 8.62 1.16
C LYS A 151 28.79 7.37 0.33
N GLY A 152 27.82 6.49 0.12
CA GLY A 152 27.96 5.26 -0.67
C GLY A 152 27.70 5.44 -2.17
N ALA A 153 27.38 6.65 -2.61
CA ALA A 153 27.05 6.91 -4.01
C ALA A 153 28.30 7.31 -4.81
N ALA A 154 28.48 6.65 -5.94
CA ALA A 154 29.54 7.01 -6.90
C ALA A 154 29.11 8.17 -7.82
N LYS A 155 27.83 8.52 -7.84
CA LYS A 155 27.20 9.49 -8.73
C LYS A 155 26.25 10.39 -7.96
N LYS A 156 25.88 11.50 -8.58
CA LYS A 156 24.79 12.35 -8.09
C LYS A 156 23.49 11.56 -8.00
N LEU A 157 22.69 11.83 -6.97
CA LEU A 157 21.44 11.14 -6.70
C LEU A 157 20.23 12.06 -6.90
N PHE A 158 19.21 11.53 -7.53
CA PHE A 158 17.86 12.07 -7.49
C PHE A 158 17.01 11.11 -6.67
N LEU A 159 16.54 11.55 -5.51
CA LEU A 159 15.74 10.74 -4.61
C LEU A 159 14.26 11.12 -4.74
N ILE A 160 13.44 10.14 -5.06
CA ILE A 160 11.99 10.27 -5.12
C ILE A 160 11.43 9.54 -3.90
N LEU A 161 10.72 10.27 -3.07
CA LEU A 161 10.02 9.79 -1.87
C LEU A 161 8.53 10.07 -2.00
N ASP A 162 7.73 9.37 -1.23
CA ASP A 162 6.32 9.69 -1.05
C ASP A 162 6.12 10.99 -0.23
N ASN A 163 4.88 11.36 0.02
CA ASN A 163 4.53 12.57 0.75
C ASN A 163 4.40 12.34 2.26
N LEU A 164 5.22 11.47 2.86
CA LEU A 164 5.18 11.24 4.30
C LEU A 164 5.62 12.50 5.07
N ARG A 165 4.94 12.80 6.17
CA ARG A 165 5.17 14.02 6.97
C ARG A 165 6.62 14.20 7.43
N VAL A 166 7.34 13.12 7.72
CA VAL A 166 8.75 13.16 8.14
C VAL A 166 9.66 13.75 7.06
N HIS A 167 9.36 13.53 5.77
CA HIS A 167 10.13 14.07 4.65
C HIS A 167 10.09 15.61 4.60
N HIS A 168 9.05 16.20 5.17
CA HIS A 168 8.86 17.65 5.25
C HIS A 168 9.24 18.25 6.60
N ALA A 169 9.81 17.46 7.50
CA ALA A 169 10.20 17.92 8.83
C ALA A 169 11.27 19.04 8.74
N LYS A 170 11.19 20.04 9.64
CA LYS A 170 12.14 21.17 9.66
C LYS A 170 13.60 20.72 9.66
N PRO A 171 14.03 19.73 10.50
CA PRO A 171 15.42 19.27 10.49
C PRO A 171 15.85 18.68 9.15
N VAL A 172 14.96 17.95 8.47
CA VAL A 172 15.25 17.36 7.15
C VAL A 172 15.42 18.46 6.10
N LYS A 173 14.52 19.44 6.06
CA LYS A 173 14.62 20.59 5.15
C LYS A 173 15.86 21.45 5.39
N ALA A 174 16.28 21.59 6.64
CA ALA A 174 17.50 22.34 6.98
C ALA A 174 18.77 21.57 6.62
N TRP A 175 18.69 20.25 6.57
CA TRP A 175 19.83 19.40 6.21
C TRP A 175 20.01 19.27 4.70
N LEU A 176 18.92 19.31 3.91
CA LEU A 176 18.94 19.28 2.43
C LEU A 176 19.50 20.58 1.84
#